data_44956e1aa98587ac217d125e283c39c6
#
_entry.id   44956e1aa98587ac217d125e283c39c6
#
_cell.length_a   1.000
_cell.length_b   1.000
_cell.length_c   1.000
_cell.angle_alpha   90.00
_cell.angle_beta   90.00
_cell.angle_gamma   90.00
#
_symmetry.space_group_name_H-M   'P 1'
#
loop_
_entity.id
_entity.type
_entity.pdbx_description
1 polymer ?
#
loop_
_entity_poly.entity_id
_entity_poly.type
_entity_poly.pdbx_seq_one_letter_code
_entity_poly.pdbx_strand_id
1 'polypeptide(L)'
;MATALTPGDRTSRVILLISLALNLFFLGLISAGPVRHLFHPHQRAVIEPRRSAAERIDRLASTLPTEDADKLRAAFRTKDRMLESAHATYRKAQESMRSTLRAEPFDVSALRSAMAEVRAARQSLDAALQDVIATAATEMSPAGRSKLAEWTPPVHNAGAPSY
;
A
#
# COMPACT_ATOMS: atom_id res chain seq x y z
N MET A 1 20.06 32.79 59.22
CA MET A 1 20.24 33.51 57.93
C MET A 1 19.29 32.90 56.91
N ALA A 2 18.17 33.56 56.65
CA ALA A 2 17.18 33.07 55.67
C ALA A 2 17.46 33.74 54.33
N THR A 3 17.84 32.95 53.34
CA THR A 3 18.09 33.43 51.97
C THR A 3 16.73 33.65 51.28
N ALA A 4 16.37 34.91 51.10
CA ALA A 4 15.19 35.33 50.36
C ALA A 4 15.38 34.95 48.88
N LEU A 5 14.55 34.05 48.38
CA LEU A 5 14.44 33.68 46.96
C LEU A 5 13.81 34.88 46.19
N THR A 6 14.59 35.47 45.31
CA THR A 6 14.18 36.57 44.42
C THR A 6 13.03 36.13 43.49
N PRO A 7 12.02 36.96 43.22
CA PRO A 7 10.85 36.58 42.40
C PRO A 7 11.15 36.27 40.93
N GLY A 8 12.34 36.58 40.42
CA GLY A 8 12.79 36.22 39.08
C GLY A 8 13.06 34.76 38.86
N ASP A 9 13.35 33.99 39.92
CA ASP A 9 13.74 32.56 39.83
C ASP A 9 12.52 31.64 39.61
N ARG A 10 11.33 32.02 40.08
CA ARG A 10 10.08 31.26 39.83
C ARG A 10 9.60 31.38 38.39
N THR A 11 9.66 32.58 37.80
CA THR A 11 9.23 32.82 36.41
C THR A 11 10.17 32.13 35.44
N SER A 12 11.47 32.17 35.70
CA SER A 12 12.48 31.45 34.89
C SER A 12 12.29 29.94 34.95
N ARG A 13 11.99 29.36 36.11
CA ARG A 13 11.70 27.91 36.25
C ARG A 13 10.42 27.51 35.54
N VAL A 14 9.38 28.34 35.62
CA VAL A 14 8.12 28.08 34.90
C VAL A 14 8.33 28.11 33.39
N ILE A 15 9.09 29.06 32.85
CA ILE A 15 9.42 29.14 31.43
C ILE A 15 10.25 27.91 30.99
N LEU A 16 11.24 27.51 31.78
CA LEU A 16 12.01 26.30 31.53
C LEU A 16 11.16 25.02 31.52
N LEU A 17 10.23 24.88 32.46
CA LEU A 17 9.33 23.72 32.52
C LEU A 17 8.35 23.70 31.34
N ILE A 18 7.83 24.84 30.92
CA ILE A 18 6.98 24.96 29.73
C ILE A 18 7.76 24.60 28.47
N SER A 19 8.99 25.09 28.32
CA SER A 19 9.86 24.76 27.20
C SER A 19 10.20 23.24 27.14
N LEU A 20 10.51 22.66 28.32
CA LEU A 20 10.78 21.22 28.42
C LEU A 20 9.54 20.38 28.09
N ALA A 21 8.38 20.76 28.60
CA ALA A 21 7.11 20.08 28.31
C ALA A 21 6.76 20.17 26.81
N LEU A 22 6.98 21.32 26.17
CA LEU A 22 6.77 21.52 24.74
C LEU A 22 7.72 20.66 23.90
N ASN A 23 9.00 20.58 24.28
CA ASN A 23 9.97 19.72 23.61
C ASN A 23 9.61 18.23 23.76
N LEU A 24 9.20 17.78 24.94
CA LEU A 24 8.75 16.40 25.17
C LEU A 24 7.45 16.11 24.42
N PHE A 25 6.54 17.08 24.29
CA PHE A 25 5.34 16.97 23.50
C PHE A 25 5.66 16.79 22.01
N PHE A 26 6.56 17.58 21.44
CA PHE A 26 7.01 17.42 20.05
C PHE A 26 7.78 16.12 19.82
N LEU A 27 8.61 15.69 20.77
CA LEU A 27 9.27 14.38 20.73
C LEU A 27 8.23 13.24 20.77
N GLY A 28 7.19 13.37 21.59
CA GLY A 28 6.07 12.44 21.65
C GLY A 28 5.27 12.42 20.35
N LEU A 29 4.98 13.56 19.75
CA LEU A 29 4.28 13.68 18.48
C LEU A 29 5.08 13.06 17.32
N ILE A 30 6.39 13.27 17.28
CA ILE A 30 7.31 12.69 16.31
C ILE A 30 7.42 11.17 16.52
N SER A 31 7.39 10.69 17.76
CA SER A 31 7.44 9.25 18.09
C SER A 31 6.11 8.54 17.87
N ALA A 32 4.98 9.23 18.00
CA ALA A 32 3.64 8.66 17.82
C ALA A 32 3.12 8.84 16.39
N GLY A 33 3.73 9.72 15.61
CA GLY A 33 3.33 10.04 14.23
C GLY A 33 3.91 9.08 13.17
N PRO A 34 3.74 9.40 11.88
CA PRO A 34 4.07 8.54 10.73
C PRO A 34 5.55 8.10 10.62
N VAL A 35 6.44 8.64 11.45
CA VAL A 35 7.86 8.26 11.52
C VAL A 35 8.04 6.79 11.96
N ARG A 36 7.06 6.21 12.67
CA ARG A 36 7.07 4.78 13.01
C ARG A 36 7.06 3.87 11.77
N HIS A 37 6.54 4.36 10.64
CA HIS A 37 6.59 3.65 9.36
C HIS A 37 7.95 3.71 8.67
N LEU A 38 8.82 4.65 9.03
CA LEU A 38 10.17 4.77 8.45
C LEU A 38 11.21 3.89 9.16
N PHE A 39 11.00 3.55 10.44
CA PHE A 39 11.97 2.81 11.25
C PHE A 39 11.55 1.39 11.63
N HIS A 40 10.37 0.91 11.22
CA HIS A 40 10.16 -0.52 11.29
C HIS A 40 11.04 -1.16 10.23
N PRO A 41 12.03 -2.01 10.64
CA PRO A 41 12.63 -2.94 9.70
C PRO A 41 11.43 -3.67 9.12
N HIS A 42 11.26 -3.55 7.82
CA HIS A 42 10.24 -4.24 7.08
C HIS A 42 10.16 -5.66 7.63
N GLN A 43 9.20 -5.92 8.54
CA GLN A 43 8.64 -7.25 8.52
C GLN A 43 8.38 -7.45 7.04
N ARG A 44 9.16 -8.32 6.45
CA ARG A 44 8.97 -8.80 5.10
C ARG A 44 7.47 -9.07 5.02
N ALA A 45 6.72 -8.12 4.47
CA ALA A 45 5.52 -8.50 3.77
C ALA A 45 6.06 -9.55 2.82
N VAL A 46 5.92 -10.79 3.22
CA VAL A 46 6.11 -11.92 2.35
C VAL A 46 5.19 -11.57 1.22
N ILE A 47 5.79 -11.03 0.16
CA ILE A 47 5.10 -10.74 -1.07
C ILE A 47 4.67 -12.12 -1.53
N GLU A 48 3.45 -12.49 -1.23
CA GLU A 48 2.74 -13.57 -1.91
C GLU A 48 1.98 -12.96 -3.10
N PRO A 49 2.68 -12.60 -4.19
CA PRO A 49 2.04 -11.86 -5.28
C PRO A 49 1.10 -12.76 -6.08
N ARG A 50 1.30 -14.06 -6.00
CA ARG A 50 0.53 -15.04 -6.76
C ARG A 50 -0.75 -15.45 -6.05
N ARG A 51 -0.69 -15.68 -4.74
CA ARG A 51 -1.88 -15.93 -3.91
C ARG A 51 -2.83 -14.75 -3.95
N SER A 52 -2.33 -13.54 -3.91
CA SER A 52 -3.20 -12.36 -3.86
C SER A 52 -4.11 -12.18 -5.08
N ALA A 53 -3.64 -12.48 -6.30
CA ALA A 53 -4.48 -12.35 -7.50
C ALA A 53 -5.51 -13.49 -7.59
N ALA A 54 -5.08 -14.73 -7.41
CA ALA A 54 -5.97 -15.89 -7.42
C ALA A 54 -7.01 -15.81 -6.27
N GLU A 55 -6.59 -15.47 -5.05
CA GLU A 55 -7.51 -15.27 -3.92
C GLU A 55 -8.52 -14.13 -4.15
N ARG A 56 -8.11 -13.07 -4.83
CA ARG A 56 -9.02 -11.97 -5.20
C ARG A 56 -10.03 -12.41 -6.24
N ILE A 57 -9.60 -13.17 -7.24
CA ILE A 57 -10.49 -13.76 -8.25
C ILE A 57 -11.44 -14.78 -7.61
N ASP A 58 -10.97 -15.66 -6.74
CA ASP A 58 -11.83 -16.62 -6.05
C ASP A 58 -12.84 -15.95 -5.13
N ARG A 59 -12.44 -14.89 -4.45
CA ARG A 59 -13.34 -14.10 -3.62
C ARG A 59 -14.40 -13.37 -4.45
N LEU A 60 -14.01 -12.83 -5.61
CA LEU A 60 -14.95 -12.24 -6.56
C LEU A 60 -15.88 -13.30 -7.13
N ALA A 61 -15.36 -14.45 -7.56
CA ALA A 61 -16.13 -15.55 -8.07
C ALA A 61 -17.16 -16.08 -7.05
N SER A 62 -16.82 -16.10 -5.76
CA SER A 62 -17.75 -16.54 -4.70
C SER A 62 -18.99 -15.64 -4.53
N THR A 63 -18.98 -14.44 -5.08
CA THR A 63 -20.14 -13.51 -5.06
C THR A 63 -21.04 -13.65 -6.28
N LEU A 64 -20.62 -14.43 -7.28
CA LEU A 64 -21.33 -14.61 -8.55
C LEU A 64 -22.18 -15.88 -8.55
N PRO A 65 -23.21 -15.98 -9.43
CA PRO A 65 -23.86 -17.25 -9.75
C PRO A 65 -22.82 -18.30 -10.21
N THR A 66 -23.04 -19.57 -9.88
CA THR A 66 -22.04 -20.63 -10.07
C THR A 66 -21.49 -20.70 -11.49
N GLU A 67 -22.35 -20.65 -12.52
CA GLU A 67 -21.90 -20.67 -13.92
C GLU A 67 -21.05 -19.46 -14.28
N ASP A 68 -21.39 -18.27 -13.79
CA ASP A 68 -20.65 -17.03 -14.05
C ASP A 68 -19.33 -17.01 -13.28
N ALA A 69 -19.29 -17.59 -12.08
CA ALA A 69 -18.07 -17.82 -11.32
C ALA A 69 -17.08 -18.71 -12.07
N ASP A 70 -17.56 -19.78 -12.71
CA ASP A 70 -16.73 -20.69 -13.50
C ASP A 70 -16.20 -20.03 -14.77
N LYS A 71 -16.99 -19.18 -15.43
CA LYS A 71 -16.54 -18.35 -16.56
C LYS A 71 -15.41 -17.40 -16.16
N LEU A 72 -15.55 -16.74 -15.01
CA LEU A 72 -14.50 -15.85 -14.47
C LEU A 72 -13.21 -16.63 -14.20
N ARG A 73 -13.31 -17.80 -13.55
CA ARG A 73 -12.14 -18.66 -13.29
C ARG A 73 -11.50 -19.18 -14.56
N ALA A 74 -12.29 -19.51 -15.57
CA ALA A 74 -11.80 -19.97 -16.87
C ALA A 74 -11.04 -18.86 -17.60
N ALA A 75 -11.59 -17.64 -17.66
CA ALA A 75 -10.92 -16.47 -18.24
C ALA A 75 -9.60 -16.17 -17.52
N PHE A 76 -9.58 -16.25 -16.18
CA PHE A 76 -8.36 -16.07 -15.40
C PHE A 76 -7.29 -17.11 -15.75
N ARG A 77 -7.65 -18.41 -15.79
CA ARG A 77 -6.70 -19.48 -16.16
C ARG A 77 -6.13 -19.32 -17.56
N THR A 78 -6.95 -18.89 -18.52
CA THR A 78 -6.51 -18.64 -19.91
C THR A 78 -5.47 -17.52 -19.98
N LYS A 79 -5.56 -16.52 -19.12
CA LYS A 79 -4.67 -15.34 -19.09
C LYS A 79 -3.56 -15.44 -18.02
N ASP A 80 -3.44 -16.55 -17.29
CA ASP A 80 -2.54 -16.72 -16.15
C ASP A 80 -1.08 -16.37 -16.49
N ARG A 81 -0.56 -16.86 -17.62
CA ARG A 81 0.81 -16.56 -18.08
C ARG A 81 1.04 -15.06 -18.33
N MET A 82 0.06 -14.39 -18.92
CA MET A 82 0.14 -12.97 -19.20
C MET A 82 0.15 -12.16 -17.89
N LEU A 83 -0.70 -12.52 -16.96
CA LEU A 83 -0.76 -11.92 -15.63
C LEU A 83 0.53 -12.16 -14.84
N GLU A 84 1.07 -13.36 -14.90
CA GLU A 84 2.35 -13.70 -14.26
C GLU A 84 3.51 -12.86 -14.83
N SER A 85 3.58 -12.71 -16.15
CA SER A 85 4.57 -11.89 -16.82
C SER A 85 4.44 -10.39 -16.44
N ALA A 86 3.22 -9.85 -16.43
CA ALA A 86 2.96 -8.48 -16.02
C ALA A 86 3.33 -8.25 -14.55
N HIS A 87 3.03 -9.21 -13.68
CA HIS A 87 3.43 -9.17 -12.27
C HIS A 87 4.95 -9.20 -12.08
N ALA A 88 5.64 -10.06 -12.83
CA ALA A 88 7.11 -10.13 -12.79
C ALA A 88 7.75 -8.82 -13.23
N THR A 89 7.23 -8.22 -14.31
CA THR A 89 7.68 -6.91 -14.80
C THR A 89 7.48 -5.82 -13.76
N TYR A 90 6.30 -5.77 -13.13
CA TYR A 90 6.03 -4.78 -12.08
C TYR A 90 6.97 -4.94 -10.87
N ARG A 91 7.22 -6.17 -10.40
CA ARG A 91 8.18 -6.44 -9.30
C ARG A 91 9.60 -6.01 -9.68
N LYS A 92 10.03 -6.31 -10.90
CA LYS A 92 11.36 -5.90 -11.40
C LYS A 92 11.50 -4.38 -11.41
N ALA A 93 10.50 -3.66 -11.91
CA ALA A 93 10.50 -2.20 -11.91
C ALA A 93 10.55 -1.62 -10.48
N GLN A 94 9.82 -2.20 -9.53
CA GLN A 94 9.90 -1.79 -8.13
C GLN A 94 11.28 -2.03 -7.51
N GLU A 95 11.94 -3.14 -7.83
CA GLU A 95 13.29 -3.41 -7.32
C GLU A 95 14.31 -2.47 -7.95
N SER A 96 14.22 -2.19 -9.25
CA SER A 96 15.02 -1.17 -9.93
C SER A 96 14.88 0.20 -9.26
N MET A 97 13.66 0.63 -8.96
CA MET A 97 13.42 1.88 -8.23
C MET A 97 14.07 1.88 -6.84
N ARG A 98 13.95 0.78 -6.09
CA ARG A 98 14.61 0.67 -4.77
C ARG A 98 16.13 0.69 -4.86
N SER A 99 16.69 0.04 -5.88
CA SER A 99 18.13 0.06 -6.16
C SER A 99 18.61 1.48 -6.45
N THR A 100 17.88 2.22 -7.29
CA THR A 100 18.20 3.61 -7.63
C THR A 100 18.15 4.52 -6.41
N LEU A 101 17.21 4.28 -5.47
CA LEU A 101 17.15 5.03 -4.20
C LEU A 101 18.35 4.80 -3.29
N ARG A 102 19.01 3.63 -3.41
CA ARG A 102 20.20 3.27 -2.59
C ARG A 102 21.51 3.57 -3.29
N ALA A 103 21.47 3.99 -4.56
CA ALA A 103 22.67 4.24 -5.33
C ALA A 103 23.44 5.46 -4.84
N GLU A 104 24.78 5.35 -4.83
CA GLU A 104 25.70 6.44 -4.56
C GLU A 104 26.68 6.57 -5.74
N PRO A 105 26.82 7.77 -6.32
CA PRO A 105 26.11 9.01 -5.99
C PRO A 105 24.62 8.95 -6.36
N PHE A 106 23.78 9.64 -5.58
CA PHE A 106 22.35 9.70 -5.83
C PHE A 106 22.01 10.52 -7.08
N ASP A 107 21.23 9.94 -8.00
CA ASP A 107 20.74 10.59 -9.21
C ASP A 107 19.21 10.70 -9.22
N VAL A 108 18.72 11.92 -9.07
CA VAL A 108 17.28 12.22 -9.11
C VAL A 108 16.66 11.96 -10.49
N SER A 109 17.42 12.08 -11.57
CA SER A 109 16.95 11.82 -12.93
C SER A 109 16.71 10.32 -13.13
N ALA A 110 17.68 9.50 -12.71
CA ALA A 110 17.53 8.05 -12.70
C ALA A 110 16.34 7.59 -11.84
N LEU A 111 16.13 8.20 -10.68
CA LEU A 111 14.99 7.89 -9.83
C LEU A 111 13.64 8.23 -10.51
N ARG A 112 13.54 9.40 -11.17
CA ARG A 112 12.33 9.79 -11.92
C ARG A 112 12.02 8.80 -13.05
N SER A 113 13.04 8.34 -13.74
CA SER A 113 12.91 7.32 -14.78
C SER A 113 12.44 5.98 -14.22
N ALA A 114 13.05 5.50 -13.15
CA ALA A 114 12.63 4.27 -12.47
C ALA A 114 11.18 4.35 -11.95
N MET A 115 10.76 5.50 -11.43
CA MET A 115 9.36 5.73 -11.04
C MET A 115 8.40 5.70 -12.24
N ALA A 116 8.84 6.20 -13.42
CA ALA A 116 8.03 6.10 -14.63
C ALA A 116 7.87 4.64 -15.08
N GLU A 117 8.93 3.83 -15.02
CA GLU A 117 8.89 2.40 -15.29
C GLU A 117 7.92 1.65 -14.35
N VAL A 118 7.94 1.96 -13.06
CA VAL A 118 6.98 1.39 -12.09
C VAL A 118 5.54 1.72 -12.47
N ARG A 119 5.26 2.97 -12.86
CA ARG A 119 3.91 3.37 -13.31
C ARG A 119 3.48 2.63 -14.58
N ALA A 120 4.36 2.55 -15.57
CA ALA A 120 4.08 1.85 -16.83
C ALA A 120 3.83 0.35 -16.59
N ALA A 121 4.67 -0.31 -15.78
CA ALA A 121 4.51 -1.71 -15.44
C ALA A 121 3.21 -1.97 -14.66
N ARG A 122 2.82 -1.06 -13.75
CA ARG A 122 1.54 -1.13 -13.04
C ARG A 122 0.35 -1.01 -13.99
N GLN A 123 0.39 -0.05 -14.92
CA GLN A 123 -0.65 0.12 -15.93
C GLN A 123 -0.83 -1.15 -16.79
N SER A 124 0.28 -1.78 -17.19
CA SER A 124 0.23 -3.05 -17.93
C SER A 124 -0.41 -4.18 -17.13
N LEU A 125 -0.11 -4.28 -15.82
CA LEU A 125 -0.73 -5.26 -14.94
C LEU A 125 -2.22 -4.98 -14.74
N ASP A 126 -2.60 -3.74 -14.52
CA ASP A 126 -4.00 -3.34 -14.35
C ASP A 126 -4.79 -3.59 -15.65
N ALA A 127 -4.21 -3.31 -16.83
CA ALA A 127 -4.81 -3.63 -18.12
C ALA A 127 -5.02 -5.13 -18.33
N ALA A 128 -4.04 -5.95 -17.95
CA ALA A 128 -4.17 -7.41 -18.03
C ALA A 128 -5.29 -7.96 -17.13
N LEU A 129 -5.46 -7.40 -15.92
CA LEU A 129 -6.56 -7.76 -15.02
C LEU A 129 -7.91 -7.32 -15.58
N GLN A 130 -8.00 -6.13 -16.17
CA GLN A 130 -9.21 -5.64 -16.81
C GLN A 130 -9.62 -6.50 -18.01
N ASP A 131 -8.64 -6.99 -18.80
CA ASP A 131 -8.89 -7.88 -19.93
C ASP A 131 -9.46 -9.24 -19.48
N VAL A 132 -9.02 -9.79 -18.35
CA VAL A 132 -9.65 -10.98 -17.74
C VAL A 132 -11.11 -10.73 -17.43
N ILE A 133 -11.43 -9.61 -16.78
CA ILE A 133 -12.78 -9.24 -16.40
C ILE A 133 -13.64 -9.02 -17.66
N ALA A 134 -13.12 -8.30 -18.65
CA ALA A 134 -13.83 -8.06 -19.91
C ALA A 134 -14.13 -9.37 -20.64
N THR A 135 -13.14 -10.25 -20.75
CA THR A 135 -13.32 -11.58 -21.38
C THR A 135 -14.39 -12.40 -20.65
N ALA A 136 -14.34 -12.46 -19.31
CA ALA A 136 -15.35 -13.17 -18.54
C ALA A 136 -16.74 -12.55 -18.72
N ALA A 137 -16.86 -11.23 -18.71
CA ALA A 137 -18.12 -10.52 -18.81
C ALA A 137 -18.85 -10.76 -20.14
N THR A 138 -18.14 -11.03 -21.24
CA THR A 138 -18.75 -11.37 -22.53
C THR A 138 -19.56 -12.66 -22.48
N GLU A 139 -19.16 -13.60 -21.64
CA GLU A 139 -19.79 -14.91 -21.50
C GLU A 139 -20.78 -14.99 -20.32
N MET A 140 -20.77 -13.99 -19.42
CA MET A 140 -21.61 -13.96 -18.23
C MET A 140 -23.07 -13.65 -18.54
N SER A 141 -23.95 -14.16 -17.70
CA SER A 141 -25.36 -13.80 -17.66
C SER A 141 -25.54 -12.31 -17.28
N PRO A 142 -26.69 -11.69 -17.62
CA PRO A 142 -27.01 -10.34 -17.16
C PRO A 142 -26.96 -10.22 -15.62
N ALA A 143 -27.40 -11.24 -14.90
CA ALA A 143 -27.36 -11.27 -13.43
C ALA A 143 -25.92 -11.33 -12.91
N GLY A 144 -25.04 -12.12 -13.53
CA GLY A 144 -23.63 -12.18 -13.20
C GLY A 144 -22.92 -10.85 -13.44
N ARG A 145 -23.18 -10.20 -14.57
CA ARG A 145 -22.63 -8.85 -14.86
C ARG A 145 -23.11 -7.79 -13.86
N SER A 146 -24.38 -7.83 -13.45
CA SER A 146 -24.91 -6.94 -12.42
C SER A 146 -24.17 -7.13 -11.08
N LYS A 147 -23.98 -8.38 -10.66
CA LYS A 147 -23.23 -8.70 -9.45
C LYS A 147 -21.76 -8.28 -9.54
N LEU A 148 -21.14 -8.46 -10.70
CA LEU A 148 -19.77 -8.00 -10.94
C LEU A 148 -19.66 -6.47 -10.82
N ALA A 149 -20.64 -5.72 -11.31
CA ALA A 149 -20.68 -4.26 -11.23
C ALA A 149 -20.88 -3.74 -9.78
N GLU A 150 -21.57 -4.51 -8.94
CA GLU A 150 -21.78 -4.18 -7.52
C GLU A 150 -20.52 -4.47 -6.66
N TRP A 151 -19.59 -5.25 -7.20
CA TRP A 151 -18.42 -5.68 -6.42
C TRP A 151 -17.47 -4.51 -6.15
N THR A 152 -17.23 -4.26 -4.88
CA THR A 152 -16.24 -3.29 -4.42
C THR A 152 -15.07 -4.04 -3.78
N PRO A 153 -13.84 -3.83 -4.23
CA PRO A 153 -12.67 -4.43 -3.57
C PRO A 153 -12.68 -4.10 -2.07
N PRO A 154 -12.44 -5.06 -1.18
CA PRO A 154 -12.33 -4.75 0.24
C PRO A 154 -11.23 -3.73 0.45
N VAL A 155 -11.60 -2.56 1.01
CA VAL A 155 -10.64 -1.53 1.39
C VAL A 155 -9.79 -2.16 2.51
N HIS A 156 -8.51 -2.33 2.24
CA HIS A 156 -7.58 -2.75 3.29
C HIS A 156 -7.43 -1.58 4.26
N ASN A 157 -8.32 -1.49 5.24
CA ASN A 157 -8.11 -0.64 6.41
C ASN A 157 -6.95 -1.24 7.21
N ALA A 158 -5.72 -0.96 6.75
CA ALA A 158 -4.54 -1.15 7.58
C ALA A 158 -4.65 -0.17 8.75
N GLY A 159 -5.25 -0.61 9.85
CA GLY A 159 -5.20 0.08 11.14
C GLY A 159 -6.41 0.93 11.49
N ALA A 160 -7.61 0.32 11.61
CA ALA A 160 -8.54 0.82 12.61
C ALA A 160 -8.08 0.27 13.97
N PRO A 161 -7.62 1.09 14.93
CA PRO A 161 -7.45 0.63 16.30
C PRO A 161 -8.84 0.30 16.84
N SER A 162 -9.07 -0.94 17.21
CA SER A 162 -10.19 -1.32 18.08
C SER A 162 -9.96 -0.65 19.43
N TYR A 163 -10.82 0.31 19.76
CA TYR A 163 -10.97 0.87 21.09
C TYR A 163 -11.73 -0.10 21.97
#